data_b97910a56e3335091abb293ed6cfc4fc
#
_entry.id   b97910a56e3335091abb293ed6cfc4fc
#
_cell.length_a   1.000
_cell.length_b   1.000
_cell.length_c   1.000
_cell.angle_alpha   90.00
_cell.angle_beta   90.00
_cell.angle_gamma   90.00
#
_symmetry.space_group_name_H-M   'P 1'
#
loop_
_entity.id
_entity.type
_entity.pdbx_description
1 polymer ?
#
loop_
_entity_poly.entity_id
_entity_poly.type
_entity_poly.pdbx_seq_one_letter_code
_entity_poly.pdbx_strand_id
1 'polypeptide(L)'
;MKTFARPRLLVLALYIASAALVTVQQAILRHSNNVSIFRSASFNLFAGRDLYAAHPEQHFDFYKYSPTFAVLFAPLAYLPFALTFLCWTLLNGLLVWYALDRLLPEREATVALALLYLEVLLALQYGQSNALVAALMVLAFVAFEARRPVGAAASITLGAAVKLFPLAALPVAVFHPRRLRFAAIFIAVLAAAIALPLVAIPPGDLLAQYRSWHAMEAKDALRRGYSLMHYVHAWFGVDWPNWPLQAAGTALLVLPVALRPDRWASLEFRRLFLCSLLVYSVLFNHASESPSFVVAYAGIVIWYASSPPSRVRTVVMALTLLVMIVHDVDVVPRWVKYDILVPYRIKGIPCLVAWFVMQWELLVTARSTARIDTGSFAPPA
;
A
#
# COMPACT_ATOMS: atom_id res chain seq x y z
N MET A 1 23.48 22.26 -4.50
CA MET A 1 22.58 21.37 -5.25
C MET A 1 23.23 20.11 -5.84
N LYS A 2 24.55 20.01 -6.06
CA LYS A 2 25.18 18.82 -6.70
C LYS A 2 25.46 17.61 -5.78
N THR A 3 25.29 17.71 -4.46
CA THR A 3 25.75 16.70 -3.49
C THR A 3 24.80 15.49 -3.30
N PHE A 4 23.51 15.60 -3.61
CA PHE A 4 22.52 14.52 -3.46
C PHE A 4 22.17 13.75 -4.75
N ALA A 5 22.56 14.25 -5.92
CA ALA A 5 22.30 13.57 -7.19
C ALA A 5 22.92 12.14 -7.23
N ARG A 6 24.12 11.95 -6.66
CA ARG A 6 24.76 10.63 -6.62
C ARG A 6 24.03 9.61 -5.73
N PRO A 7 23.68 9.91 -4.44
CA PRO A 7 22.90 8.99 -3.61
C PRO A 7 21.56 8.63 -4.21
N ARG A 8 20.86 9.60 -4.81
CA ARG A 8 19.56 9.39 -5.46
C ARG A 8 19.66 8.40 -6.64
N LEU A 9 20.67 8.58 -7.51
CA LEU A 9 20.92 7.67 -8.62
C LEU A 9 21.32 6.27 -8.16
N LEU A 10 22.10 6.17 -7.07
CA LEU A 10 22.45 4.88 -6.47
C LEU A 10 21.21 4.14 -5.94
N VAL A 11 20.31 4.84 -5.25
CA VAL A 11 19.05 4.24 -4.79
C VAL A 11 18.18 3.80 -5.97
N LEU A 12 18.06 4.62 -7.02
CA LEU A 12 17.31 4.23 -8.23
C LEU A 12 17.93 3.01 -8.90
N ALA A 13 19.25 3.01 -9.08
CA ALA A 13 19.98 1.86 -9.66
C ALA A 13 19.79 0.59 -8.83
N LEU A 14 19.75 0.72 -7.48
CA LEU A 14 19.48 -0.40 -6.58
C LEU A 14 18.08 -0.98 -6.80
N TYR A 15 17.05 -0.15 -6.95
CA TYR A 15 15.67 -0.59 -7.24
C TYR A 15 15.59 -1.32 -8.58
N ILE A 16 16.23 -0.79 -9.64
CA ILE A 16 16.25 -1.40 -10.97
C ILE A 16 17.04 -2.73 -10.96
N ALA A 17 18.21 -2.72 -10.35
CA ALA A 17 19.04 -3.93 -10.23
C ALA A 17 18.33 -5.03 -9.44
N SER A 18 17.62 -4.66 -8.37
CA SER A 18 16.82 -5.60 -7.58
C SER A 18 15.67 -6.20 -8.40
N ALA A 19 14.96 -5.39 -9.18
CA ALA A 19 13.91 -5.89 -10.06
C ALA A 19 14.47 -6.91 -11.07
N ALA A 20 15.63 -6.64 -11.66
CA ALA A 20 16.30 -7.57 -12.59
C ALA A 20 16.76 -8.86 -11.87
N LEU A 21 17.44 -8.73 -10.71
CA LEU A 21 17.93 -9.87 -9.94
C LEU A 21 16.78 -10.77 -9.45
N VAL A 22 15.73 -10.17 -8.92
CA VAL A 22 14.55 -10.88 -8.45
C VAL A 22 13.83 -11.57 -9.63
N THR A 23 13.84 -10.97 -10.82
CA THR A 23 13.30 -11.61 -12.02
C THR A 23 14.07 -12.87 -12.36
N VAL A 24 15.40 -12.83 -12.36
CA VAL A 24 16.21 -14.04 -12.56
C VAL A 24 15.88 -15.10 -11.52
N GLN A 25 15.84 -14.71 -10.25
CA GLN A 25 15.60 -15.63 -9.15
C GLN A 25 14.19 -16.24 -9.18
N GLN A 26 13.15 -15.46 -9.40
CA GLN A 26 11.76 -15.89 -9.23
C GLN A 26 11.06 -16.28 -10.53
N ALA A 27 11.50 -15.77 -11.67
CA ALA A 27 10.88 -16.08 -12.93
C ALA A 27 11.66 -17.12 -13.75
N ILE A 28 12.99 -17.17 -13.63
CA ILE A 28 13.83 -18.11 -14.39
C ILE A 28 14.18 -19.35 -13.54
N LEU A 29 14.61 -19.14 -12.27
CA LEU A 29 15.06 -20.24 -11.40
C LEU A 29 13.93 -20.89 -10.59
N ARG A 30 12.86 -20.13 -10.24
CA ARG A 30 11.80 -20.57 -9.29
C ARG A 30 10.45 -20.31 -9.88
N HIS A 31 9.72 -20.31 -10.54
CA HIS A 31 8.35 -19.94 -10.94
C HIS A 31 7.52 -19.29 -9.83
N SER A 32 7.36 -17.96 -9.89
CA SER A 32 6.56 -17.20 -8.94
C SER A 32 5.06 -17.50 -9.08
N ASN A 33 4.43 -17.96 -8.01
CA ASN A 33 3.01 -18.27 -7.99
C ASN A 33 2.13 -17.02 -8.18
N ASN A 34 2.44 -15.88 -7.52
CA ASN A 34 1.60 -14.68 -7.59
C ASN A 34 1.48 -14.12 -9.01
N VAL A 35 2.59 -14.03 -9.75
CA VAL A 35 2.53 -13.55 -11.14
C VAL A 35 1.84 -14.56 -12.04
N SER A 36 1.95 -15.86 -11.76
CA SER A 36 1.18 -16.91 -12.44
C SER A 36 -0.32 -16.72 -12.23
N ILE A 37 -0.75 -16.44 -10.98
CA ILE A 37 -2.17 -16.12 -10.65
C ILE A 37 -2.67 -14.94 -11.48
N PHE A 38 -1.90 -13.84 -11.57
CA PHE A 38 -2.31 -12.65 -12.32
C PHE A 38 -2.45 -12.92 -13.82
N ARG A 39 -1.47 -13.66 -14.41
CA ARG A 39 -1.52 -14.06 -15.81
C ARG A 39 -2.71 -14.96 -16.10
N SER A 40 -2.89 -16.00 -15.29
CA SER A 40 -3.98 -16.96 -15.43
C SER A 40 -5.34 -16.29 -15.30
N ALA A 41 -5.49 -15.34 -14.35
CA ALA A 41 -6.71 -14.58 -14.23
C ALA A 41 -7.04 -13.78 -15.50
N SER A 42 -6.04 -13.15 -16.13
CA SER A 42 -6.24 -12.47 -17.41
C SER A 42 -6.73 -13.46 -18.49
N PHE A 43 -6.05 -14.59 -18.67
CA PHE A 43 -6.45 -15.58 -19.65
C PHE A 43 -7.82 -16.20 -19.37
N ASN A 44 -8.13 -16.52 -18.10
CA ASN A 44 -9.39 -17.09 -17.71
C ASN A 44 -10.55 -16.11 -17.91
N LEU A 45 -10.34 -14.81 -17.64
CA LEU A 45 -11.36 -13.79 -17.91
C LEU A 45 -11.72 -13.73 -19.39
N PHE A 46 -10.72 -13.64 -20.28
CA PHE A 46 -10.95 -13.59 -21.72
C PHE A 46 -11.48 -14.92 -22.30
N ALA A 47 -11.32 -16.02 -21.57
CA ALA A 47 -11.91 -17.32 -21.90
C ALA A 47 -13.32 -17.54 -21.27
N GLY A 48 -13.88 -16.56 -20.58
CA GLY A 48 -15.18 -16.64 -19.90
C GLY A 48 -15.20 -17.61 -18.70
N ARG A 49 -14.06 -17.93 -18.11
CA ARG A 49 -13.95 -18.82 -16.94
C ARG A 49 -14.12 -18.05 -15.62
N ASP A 50 -14.60 -18.72 -14.59
CA ASP A 50 -14.65 -18.13 -13.23
C ASP A 50 -13.23 -17.92 -12.71
N LEU A 51 -12.90 -16.66 -12.38
CA LEU A 51 -11.58 -16.25 -11.86
C LEU A 51 -11.32 -16.80 -10.45
N TYR A 52 -12.37 -17.05 -9.68
CA TYR A 52 -12.32 -17.37 -8.25
C TYR A 52 -12.45 -18.87 -7.97
N ALA A 53 -12.65 -19.67 -9.00
CA ALA A 53 -12.53 -21.12 -8.93
C ALA A 53 -11.07 -21.54 -8.73
N ALA A 54 -10.87 -22.74 -8.21
CA ALA A 54 -9.53 -23.33 -8.14
C ALA A 54 -9.06 -23.72 -9.54
N HIS A 55 -7.84 -23.33 -9.89
CA HIS A 55 -7.17 -23.65 -11.15
C HIS A 55 -5.80 -24.33 -10.88
N PRO A 56 -5.79 -25.54 -10.26
CA PRO A 56 -4.56 -26.18 -9.77
C PRO A 56 -3.55 -26.49 -10.88
N GLU A 57 -4.01 -26.59 -12.14
CA GLU A 57 -3.17 -26.76 -13.33
C GLU A 57 -2.38 -25.49 -13.72
N GLN A 58 -2.76 -24.33 -13.18
CA GLN A 58 -2.18 -23.02 -13.49
C GLN A 58 -1.39 -22.44 -12.31
N HIS A 59 -1.90 -22.61 -11.09
CA HIS A 59 -1.33 -22.06 -9.85
C HIS A 59 -1.92 -22.75 -8.61
N PHE A 60 -1.29 -22.59 -7.43
CA PHE A 60 -1.68 -23.30 -6.19
C PHE A 60 -2.43 -22.44 -5.17
N ASP A 61 -2.80 -21.17 -5.47
CA ASP A 61 -3.62 -20.32 -4.60
C ASP A 61 -4.74 -19.67 -5.42
N PHE A 62 -5.70 -19.03 -4.74
CA PHE A 62 -6.84 -18.40 -5.39
C PHE A 62 -6.51 -16.99 -5.89
N TYR A 63 -7.16 -16.59 -6.98
CA TYR A 63 -7.22 -15.20 -7.38
C TYR A 63 -8.11 -14.42 -6.42
N LYS A 64 -7.60 -13.31 -5.83
CA LYS A 64 -8.29 -12.53 -4.78
C LYS A 64 -8.47 -11.05 -5.16
N TYR A 65 -8.24 -10.72 -6.38
CA TYR A 65 -8.27 -9.36 -6.92
C TYR A 65 -9.56 -9.13 -7.70
N SER A 66 -9.88 -7.85 -8.02
CA SER A 66 -11.08 -7.57 -8.80
C SER A 66 -10.99 -8.11 -10.24
N PRO A 67 -12.13 -8.35 -10.92
CA PRO A 67 -12.14 -8.67 -12.34
C PRO A 67 -11.48 -7.57 -13.19
N THR A 68 -11.58 -6.31 -12.76
CA THR A 68 -10.91 -5.16 -13.37
C THR A 68 -9.41 -5.33 -13.40
N PHE A 69 -8.80 -5.85 -12.33
CA PHE A 69 -7.35 -6.07 -12.30
C PHE A 69 -6.90 -7.11 -13.32
N ALA A 70 -7.69 -8.14 -13.59
CA ALA A 70 -7.39 -9.14 -14.63
C ALA A 70 -7.32 -8.49 -16.03
N VAL A 71 -8.19 -7.51 -16.33
CA VAL A 71 -8.11 -6.72 -17.58
C VAL A 71 -6.88 -5.83 -17.60
N LEU A 72 -6.61 -5.10 -16.50
CA LEU A 72 -5.48 -4.19 -16.43
C LEU A 72 -4.13 -4.92 -16.52
N PHE A 73 -4.06 -6.16 -16.07
CA PHE A 73 -2.86 -6.98 -16.14
C PHE A 73 -2.68 -7.66 -17.51
N ALA A 74 -3.73 -7.74 -18.33
CA ALA A 74 -3.72 -8.46 -19.61
C ALA A 74 -2.55 -8.05 -20.54
N PRO A 75 -2.19 -6.78 -20.73
CA PRO A 75 -1.04 -6.41 -21.56
C PRO A 75 0.27 -7.07 -21.13
N LEU A 76 0.46 -7.30 -19.83
CA LEU A 76 1.62 -7.99 -19.29
C LEU A 76 1.47 -9.52 -19.40
N ALA A 77 0.25 -10.04 -19.25
CA ALA A 77 -0.04 -11.47 -19.25
C ALA A 77 0.39 -12.16 -20.55
N TYR A 78 0.29 -11.47 -21.69
CA TYR A 78 0.65 -12.02 -23.01
C TYR A 78 2.15 -11.98 -23.30
N LEU A 79 2.98 -11.34 -22.49
CA LEU A 79 4.43 -11.37 -22.62
C LEU A 79 5.01 -12.72 -22.14
N PRO A 80 6.23 -13.09 -22.57
CA PRO A 80 6.96 -14.19 -21.94
C PRO A 80 7.06 -14.02 -20.43
N PHE A 81 6.97 -15.11 -19.65
CA PHE A 81 6.83 -15.04 -18.19
C PHE A 81 7.91 -14.19 -17.51
N ALA A 82 9.17 -14.35 -17.89
CA ALA A 82 10.27 -13.56 -17.34
C ALA A 82 10.12 -12.06 -17.65
N LEU A 83 9.65 -11.72 -18.85
CA LEU A 83 9.41 -10.31 -19.21
C LEU A 83 8.17 -9.74 -18.48
N THR A 84 7.11 -10.52 -18.32
CA THR A 84 5.96 -10.16 -17.46
C THR A 84 6.43 -9.82 -16.05
N PHE A 85 7.24 -10.71 -15.47
CA PHE A 85 7.75 -10.55 -14.11
C PHE A 85 8.65 -9.32 -13.99
N LEU A 86 9.56 -9.10 -14.95
CA LEU A 86 10.43 -7.92 -14.98
C LEU A 86 9.61 -6.62 -15.07
N CYS A 87 8.68 -6.54 -16.01
CA CYS A 87 7.83 -5.37 -16.17
C CYS A 87 6.99 -5.10 -14.89
N TRP A 88 6.48 -6.16 -14.28
CA TRP A 88 5.70 -6.07 -13.05
C TRP A 88 6.53 -5.56 -11.86
N THR A 89 7.74 -6.10 -11.66
CA THR A 89 8.63 -5.67 -10.57
C THR A 89 9.17 -4.26 -10.80
N LEU A 90 9.52 -3.91 -12.04
CA LEU A 90 9.90 -2.54 -12.40
C LEU A 90 8.74 -1.56 -12.16
N LEU A 91 7.52 -1.89 -12.57
CA LEU A 91 6.35 -1.05 -12.33
C LEU A 91 6.16 -0.80 -10.82
N ASN A 92 6.23 -1.85 -10.00
CA ASN A 92 6.09 -1.73 -8.54
C ASN A 92 7.20 -0.85 -7.93
N GLY A 93 8.46 -1.13 -8.23
CA GLY A 93 9.60 -0.41 -7.66
C GLY A 93 9.68 1.05 -8.12
N LEU A 94 9.53 1.27 -9.44
CA LEU A 94 9.63 2.61 -10.01
C LEU A 94 8.45 3.50 -9.66
N LEU A 95 7.24 2.93 -9.47
CA LEU A 95 6.09 3.72 -9.05
C LEU A 95 6.24 4.17 -7.58
N VAL A 96 6.81 3.34 -6.69
CA VAL A 96 7.17 3.77 -5.33
C VAL A 96 8.20 4.89 -5.38
N TRP A 97 9.26 4.71 -6.18
CA TRP A 97 10.27 5.74 -6.37
C TRP A 97 9.64 7.07 -6.84
N TYR A 98 8.82 7.02 -7.88
CA TYR A 98 8.14 8.18 -8.43
C TYR A 98 7.19 8.82 -7.41
N ALA A 99 6.41 8.04 -6.67
CA ALA A 99 5.46 8.55 -5.70
C ALA A 99 6.14 9.31 -4.56
N LEU A 100 7.24 8.79 -4.01
CA LEU A 100 7.99 9.45 -2.95
C LEU A 100 8.75 10.69 -3.47
N ASP A 101 9.26 10.63 -4.68
CA ASP A 101 9.90 11.78 -5.35
C ASP A 101 8.92 12.93 -5.60
N ARG A 102 7.64 12.63 -5.87
CA ARG A 102 6.58 13.64 -6.02
C ARG A 102 6.05 14.18 -4.71
N LEU A 103 6.17 13.42 -3.63
CA LEU A 103 5.67 13.80 -2.31
C LEU A 103 6.67 14.63 -1.51
N LEU A 104 7.97 14.33 -1.62
CA LEU A 104 9.02 14.81 -0.73
C LEU A 104 10.11 15.56 -1.51
N PRO A 105 10.79 16.53 -0.87
CA PRO A 105 12.03 17.10 -1.40
C PRO A 105 13.08 16.00 -1.66
N GLU A 106 13.98 16.24 -2.59
CA GLU A 106 14.96 15.26 -3.09
C GLU A 106 15.73 14.51 -1.99
N ARG A 107 16.21 15.23 -0.97
CA ARG A 107 16.96 14.63 0.14
C ARG A 107 16.06 13.71 0.98
N GLU A 108 14.88 14.18 1.35
CA GLU A 108 13.91 13.43 2.15
C GLU A 108 13.39 12.21 1.39
N ALA A 109 13.09 12.37 0.09
CA ALA A 109 12.70 11.28 -0.78
C ALA A 109 13.78 10.19 -0.89
N THR A 110 15.06 10.60 -1.05
CA THR A 110 16.18 9.67 -1.11
C THR A 110 16.34 8.88 0.19
N VAL A 111 16.23 9.56 1.34
CA VAL A 111 16.28 8.90 2.66
C VAL A 111 15.11 7.94 2.83
N ALA A 112 13.88 8.38 2.52
CA ALA A 112 12.69 7.53 2.64
C ALA A 112 12.78 6.28 1.74
N LEU A 113 13.23 6.44 0.49
CA LEU A 113 13.44 5.33 -0.44
C LEU A 113 14.51 4.34 0.05
N ALA A 114 15.62 4.84 0.60
CA ALA A 114 16.68 3.99 1.15
C ALA A 114 16.18 3.19 2.36
N LEU A 115 15.42 3.83 3.26
CA LEU A 115 14.85 3.17 4.45
C LEU A 115 13.74 2.15 4.08
N LEU A 116 12.97 2.42 3.02
CA LEU A 116 11.89 1.54 2.55
C LEU A 116 12.40 0.36 1.72
N TYR A 117 13.64 0.39 1.28
CA TYR A 117 14.20 -0.51 0.26
C TYR A 117 13.95 -1.99 0.56
N LEU A 118 14.23 -2.46 1.79
CA LEU A 118 14.10 -3.88 2.13
C LEU A 118 12.64 -4.37 2.03
N GLU A 119 11.67 -3.56 2.42
CA GLU A 119 10.25 -3.92 2.28
C GLU A 119 9.79 -3.95 0.82
N VAL A 120 10.31 -3.03 0.00
CA VAL A 120 10.03 -3.08 -1.44
C VAL A 120 10.66 -4.32 -2.04
N LEU A 121 11.94 -4.62 -1.72
CA LEU A 121 12.62 -5.83 -2.19
C LEU A 121 11.84 -7.09 -1.84
N LEU A 122 11.33 -7.19 -0.60
CA LEU A 122 10.51 -8.31 -0.15
C LEU A 122 9.22 -8.41 -0.99
N ALA A 123 8.52 -7.31 -1.22
CA ALA A 123 7.32 -7.27 -2.05
C ALA A 123 7.62 -7.72 -3.50
N LEU A 124 8.76 -7.30 -4.07
CA LEU A 124 9.21 -7.73 -5.39
C LEU A 124 9.52 -9.23 -5.44
N GLN A 125 10.22 -9.77 -4.42
CA GLN A 125 10.56 -11.20 -4.34
C GLN A 125 9.32 -12.09 -4.32
N TYR A 126 8.25 -11.67 -3.68
CA TYR A 126 6.98 -12.39 -3.71
C TYR A 126 6.13 -12.11 -4.96
N GLY A 127 6.56 -11.21 -5.86
CA GLY A 127 5.77 -10.78 -7.01
C GLY A 127 4.45 -10.10 -6.61
N GLN A 128 4.41 -9.52 -5.41
CA GLN A 128 3.22 -8.91 -4.81
C GLN A 128 2.91 -7.52 -5.39
N SER A 129 1.66 -7.09 -5.25
CA SER A 129 1.15 -5.78 -5.69
C SER A 129 1.22 -4.69 -4.62
N ASN A 130 1.71 -5.00 -3.41
CA ASN A 130 1.59 -4.09 -2.26
C ASN A 130 2.42 -2.81 -2.42
N ALA A 131 3.57 -2.87 -3.09
CA ALA A 131 4.38 -1.69 -3.38
C ALA A 131 3.66 -0.75 -4.37
N LEU A 132 3.02 -1.30 -5.42
CA LEU A 132 2.15 -0.56 -6.33
C LEU A 132 1.02 0.13 -5.58
N VAL A 133 0.36 -0.58 -4.67
CA VAL A 133 -0.74 -0.05 -3.87
C VAL A 133 -0.26 1.09 -2.96
N ALA A 134 0.87 0.93 -2.26
CA ALA A 134 1.46 2.00 -1.45
C ALA A 134 1.71 3.26 -2.29
N ALA A 135 2.32 3.09 -3.47
CA ALA A 135 2.59 4.18 -4.39
C ALA A 135 1.31 4.88 -4.86
N LEU A 136 0.26 4.13 -5.21
CA LEU A 136 -1.02 4.69 -5.65
C LEU A 136 -1.71 5.47 -4.53
N MET A 137 -1.65 5.03 -3.28
CA MET A 137 -2.18 5.78 -2.13
C MET A 137 -1.42 7.10 -1.92
N VAL A 138 -0.09 7.08 -2.04
CA VAL A 138 0.73 8.30 -1.97
C VAL A 138 0.43 9.23 -3.15
N LEU A 139 0.30 8.71 -4.37
CA LEU A 139 -0.01 9.49 -5.56
C LEU A 139 -1.42 10.09 -5.50
N ALA A 140 -2.39 9.41 -4.88
CA ALA A 140 -3.70 9.98 -4.61
C ALA A 140 -3.59 11.24 -3.76
N PHE A 141 -2.79 11.21 -2.69
CA PHE A 141 -2.52 12.39 -1.86
C PHE A 141 -1.81 13.50 -2.64
N VAL A 142 -0.77 13.17 -3.40
CA VAL A 142 -0.06 14.15 -4.27
C VAL A 142 -1.04 14.80 -5.26
N ALA A 143 -1.95 14.03 -5.85
CA ALA A 143 -2.95 14.53 -6.76
C ALA A 143 -3.99 15.44 -6.06
N PHE A 144 -4.39 15.12 -4.82
CA PHE A 144 -5.21 15.98 -4.00
C PHE A 144 -4.52 17.32 -3.74
N GLU A 145 -3.27 17.31 -3.27
CA GLU A 145 -2.50 18.54 -3.01
C GLU A 145 -2.32 19.39 -4.28
N ALA A 146 -2.10 18.75 -5.42
CA ALA A 146 -2.02 19.40 -6.73
C ALA A 146 -3.39 19.83 -7.30
N ARG A 147 -4.50 19.65 -6.57
CA ARG A 147 -5.88 19.94 -6.99
C ARG A 147 -6.29 19.23 -8.29
N ARG A 148 -5.79 18.00 -8.50
CA ARG A 148 -6.09 17.13 -9.65
C ARG A 148 -7.07 16.01 -9.27
N PRO A 149 -8.39 16.30 -9.19
CA PRO A 149 -9.36 15.35 -8.65
C PRO A 149 -9.48 14.05 -9.48
N VAL A 150 -9.28 14.14 -10.80
CA VAL A 150 -9.28 12.95 -11.67
C VAL A 150 -8.07 12.06 -11.35
N GLY A 151 -6.88 12.63 -11.18
CA GLY A 151 -5.69 11.87 -10.80
C GLY A 151 -5.82 11.20 -9.44
N ALA A 152 -6.42 11.89 -8.45
CA ALA A 152 -6.70 11.30 -7.14
C ALA A 152 -7.70 10.15 -7.25
N ALA A 153 -8.81 10.36 -7.97
CA ALA A 153 -9.83 9.32 -8.19
C ALA A 153 -9.25 8.11 -8.93
N ALA A 154 -8.47 8.34 -10.00
CA ALA A 154 -7.81 7.26 -10.74
C ALA A 154 -6.84 6.47 -9.86
N SER A 155 -5.98 7.14 -9.07
CA SER A 155 -5.03 6.47 -8.19
C SER A 155 -5.74 5.60 -7.14
N ILE A 156 -6.79 6.11 -6.49
CA ILE A 156 -7.57 5.35 -5.51
C ILE A 156 -8.27 4.16 -6.19
N THR A 157 -8.91 4.40 -7.34
CA THR A 157 -9.65 3.35 -8.06
C THR A 157 -8.74 2.25 -8.59
N LEU A 158 -7.58 2.60 -9.18
CA LEU A 158 -6.59 1.61 -9.63
C LEU A 158 -6.05 0.81 -8.44
N GLY A 159 -5.76 1.48 -7.33
CA GLY A 159 -5.38 0.79 -6.10
C GLY A 159 -6.46 -0.16 -5.60
N ALA A 160 -7.73 0.28 -5.59
CA ALA A 160 -8.87 -0.51 -5.16
C ALA A 160 -9.18 -1.69 -6.11
N ALA A 161 -8.92 -1.53 -7.41
CA ALA A 161 -9.02 -2.64 -8.35
C ALA A 161 -8.01 -3.75 -8.06
N VAL A 162 -6.84 -3.40 -7.52
CA VAL A 162 -5.82 -4.36 -7.09
C VAL A 162 -6.15 -4.91 -5.71
N LYS A 163 -6.41 -4.07 -4.72
CA LYS A 163 -6.76 -4.44 -3.33
C LYS A 163 -7.74 -3.41 -2.76
N LEU A 164 -8.75 -3.84 -2.01
CA LEU A 164 -9.80 -2.93 -1.53
C LEU A 164 -9.33 -1.84 -0.55
N PHE A 165 -8.30 -2.10 0.23
CA PHE A 165 -7.87 -1.17 1.30
C PHE A 165 -7.37 0.21 0.83
N PRO A 166 -6.93 0.47 -0.42
CA PRO A 166 -6.71 1.82 -0.93
C PRO A 166 -7.91 2.77 -0.86
N LEU A 167 -9.14 2.22 -0.76
CA LEU A 167 -10.33 3.04 -0.48
C LEU A 167 -10.20 3.80 0.85
N ALA A 168 -9.37 3.34 1.77
CA ALA A 168 -9.02 4.06 2.99
C ALA A 168 -8.41 5.46 2.71
N ALA A 169 -7.91 5.75 1.50
CA ALA A 169 -7.43 7.08 1.13
C ALA A 169 -8.55 8.10 0.85
N LEU A 170 -9.81 7.67 0.71
CA LEU A 170 -10.95 8.58 0.48
C LEU A 170 -11.10 9.69 1.52
N PRO A 171 -10.91 9.46 2.85
CA PRO A 171 -11.00 10.51 3.87
C PRO A 171 -10.07 11.71 3.62
N VAL A 172 -8.98 11.56 2.88
CA VAL A 172 -8.10 12.68 2.51
C VAL A 172 -8.87 13.78 1.76
N ALA A 173 -9.92 13.41 1.04
CA ALA A 173 -10.78 14.36 0.32
C ALA A 173 -11.47 15.38 1.24
N VAL A 174 -11.61 15.09 2.54
CA VAL A 174 -12.27 15.99 3.50
C VAL A 174 -11.54 17.33 3.64
N PHE A 175 -10.24 17.32 3.44
CA PHE A 175 -9.39 18.51 3.51
C PHE A 175 -9.55 19.46 2.30
N HIS A 176 -10.25 19.04 1.25
CA HIS A 176 -10.34 19.80 0.00
C HIS A 176 -11.70 20.50 -0.16
N PRO A 177 -11.71 21.78 -0.58
CA PRO A 177 -12.94 22.57 -0.64
C PRO A 177 -13.94 22.03 -1.68
N ARG A 178 -13.48 21.35 -2.73
CA ARG A 178 -14.31 20.78 -3.82
C ARG A 178 -14.58 19.29 -3.63
N ARG A 179 -14.76 18.84 -2.39
CA ARG A 179 -14.96 17.42 -2.04
C ARG A 179 -16.15 16.76 -2.75
N LEU A 180 -17.27 17.48 -2.95
CA LEU A 180 -18.43 16.94 -3.68
C LEU A 180 -18.12 16.70 -5.17
N ARG A 181 -17.40 17.63 -5.81
CA ARG A 181 -16.92 17.43 -7.18
C ARG A 181 -15.99 16.22 -7.28
N PHE A 182 -15.08 16.07 -6.32
CA PHE A 182 -14.23 14.89 -6.25
C PHE A 182 -15.07 13.61 -6.10
N ALA A 183 -16.07 13.59 -5.21
CA ALA A 183 -16.93 12.42 -5.01
C ALA A 183 -17.65 12.01 -6.31
N ALA A 184 -18.19 12.98 -7.06
CA ALA A 184 -18.83 12.70 -8.35
C ALA A 184 -17.84 12.11 -9.37
N ILE A 185 -16.62 12.69 -9.47
CA ILE A 185 -15.54 12.17 -10.33
C ILE A 185 -15.13 10.76 -9.89
N PHE A 186 -14.95 10.55 -8.60
CA PHE A 186 -14.56 9.24 -8.06
C PHE A 186 -15.61 8.17 -8.39
N ILE A 187 -16.90 8.47 -8.20
CA ILE A 187 -18.00 7.55 -8.55
C ILE A 187 -17.96 7.23 -10.06
N ALA A 188 -17.77 8.22 -10.92
CA ALA A 188 -17.69 8.00 -12.37
C ALA A 188 -16.48 7.13 -12.76
N VAL A 189 -15.29 7.41 -12.19
CA VAL A 189 -14.07 6.63 -12.45
C VAL A 189 -14.19 5.20 -11.90
N LEU A 190 -14.76 5.06 -10.71
CA LEU A 190 -15.02 3.74 -10.12
C LEU A 190 -16.01 2.93 -10.94
N ALA A 191 -17.12 3.55 -11.39
CA ALA A 191 -18.11 2.89 -12.25
C ALA A 191 -17.49 2.44 -13.58
N ALA A 192 -16.65 3.29 -14.19
CA ALA A 192 -15.92 2.94 -15.41
C ALA A 192 -14.96 1.75 -15.16
N ALA A 193 -14.27 1.72 -14.03
CA ALA A 193 -13.38 0.62 -13.66
C ALA A 193 -14.16 -0.68 -13.41
N ILE A 194 -15.29 -0.60 -12.72
CA ILE A 194 -16.18 -1.77 -12.50
C ILE A 194 -16.71 -2.32 -13.83
N ALA A 195 -17.02 -1.44 -14.77
CA ALA A 195 -17.51 -1.83 -16.11
C ALA A 195 -16.39 -2.26 -17.07
N LEU A 196 -15.12 -1.98 -16.76
CA LEU A 196 -14.01 -2.29 -17.66
C LEU A 196 -13.97 -3.74 -18.15
N PRO A 197 -14.26 -4.79 -17.33
CA PRO A 197 -14.24 -6.16 -17.82
C PRO A 197 -15.27 -6.48 -18.90
N LEU A 198 -16.25 -5.60 -19.15
CA LEU A 198 -17.19 -5.75 -20.28
C LEU A 198 -16.49 -5.75 -21.65
N VAL A 199 -15.24 -5.31 -21.73
CA VAL A 199 -14.43 -5.44 -22.96
C VAL A 199 -14.08 -6.90 -23.28
N ALA A 200 -14.16 -7.79 -22.27
CA ALA A 200 -13.77 -9.19 -22.36
C ALA A 200 -14.96 -10.16 -22.23
N ILE A 201 -15.98 -9.82 -21.44
CA ILE A 201 -17.09 -10.72 -21.08
C ILE A 201 -18.44 -9.98 -21.10
N PRO A 202 -19.56 -10.70 -21.36
CA PRO A 202 -20.88 -10.11 -21.38
C PRO A 202 -21.36 -9.71 -19.96
N PRO A 203 -22.37 -8.82 -19.83
CA PRO A 203 -22.83 -8.30 -18.55
C PRO A 203 -23.27 -9.35 -17.52
N GLY A 204 -23.89 -10.44 -17.99
CA GLY A 204 -24.32 -11.55 -17.12
C GLY A 204 -23.14 -12.23 -16.43
N ASP A 205 -22.07 -12.50 -17.19
CA ASP A 205 -20.85 -13.12 -16.70
C ASP A 205 -20.09 -12.16 -15.77
N LEU A 206 -20.08 -10.87 -16.08
CA LEU A 206 -19.47 -9.87 -15.20
C LEU A 206 -20.13 -9.86 -13.81
N LEU A 207 -21.45 -9.92 -13.76
CA LEU A 207 -22.20 -10.00 -12.51
C LEU A 207 -21.85 -11.29 -11.75
N ALA A 208 -21.72 -12.43 -12.46
CA ALA A 208 -21.29 -13.69 -11.86
C ALA A 208 -19.88 -13.59 -11.27
N GLN A 209 -18.90 -12.99 -11.99
CA GLN A 209 -17.55 -12.75 -11.48
C GLN A 209 -17.55 -11.91 -10.20
N TYR A 210 -18.32 -10.82 -10.14
CA TYR A 210 -18.40 -9.99 -8.92
C TYR A 210 -19.08 -10.71 -7.76
N ARG A 211 -20.06 -11.59 -8.01
CA ARG A 211 -20.66 -12.45 -6.96
C ARG A 211 -19.65 -13.46 -6.42
N SER A 212 -18.87 -14.11 -7.31
CA SER A 212 -17.80 -15.04 -6.92
C SER A 212 -16.72 -14.32 -6.12
N TRP A 213 -16.32 -13.09 -6.53
CA TRP A 213 -15.38 -12.27 -5.77
C TRP A 213 -15.91 -11.93 -4.37
N HIS A 214 -17.15 -11.46 -4.27
CA HIS A 214 -17.75 -11.17 -2.97
C HIS A 214 -17.80 -12.41 -2.05
N ALA A 215 -18.11 -13.59 -2.57
CA ALA A 215 -18.08 -14.83 -1.81
C ALA A 215 -16.66 -15.19 -1.33
N MET A 216 -15.62 -14.92 -2.13
CA MET A 216 -14.22 -15.12 -1.75
C MET A 216 -13.81 -14.15 -0.64
N GLU A 217 -14.11 -12.85 -0.77
CA GLU A 217 -13.82 -11.83 0.25
C GLU A 217 -14.56 -12.13 1.57
N ALA A 218 -15.78 -12.61 1.52
CA ALA A 218 -16.54 -12.98 2.71
C ALA A 218 -15.88 -14.14 3.50
N LYS A 219 -15.24 -15.10 2.81
CA LYS A 219 -14.44 -16.14 3.46
C LYS A 219 -13.17 -15.58 4.10
N ASP A 220 -12.49 -14.67 3.41
CA ASP A 220 -11.28 -14.03 3.93
C ASP A 220 -11.56 -13.06 5.09
N ALA A 221 -12.80 -12.55 5.23
CA ALA A 221 -13.20 -11.68 6.34
C ALA A 221 -13.07 -12.33 7.74
N LEU A 222 -13.00 -13.65 7.81
CA LEU A 222 -12.78 -14.41 9.06
C LEU A 222 -11.29 -14.50 9.45
N ARG A 223 -10.38 -14.15 8.56
CA ARG A 223 -8.94 -14.13 8.82
C ARG A 223 -8.57 -12.98 9.77
N ARG A 224 -7.43 -13.10 10.43
CA ARG A 224 -6.86 -12.06 11.29
C ARG A 224 -5.50 -11.55 10.81
N GLY A 225 -4.87 -12.21 9.86
CA GLY A 225 -3.61 -11.84 9.20
C GLY A 225 -2.53 -11.34 10.16
N TYR A 226 -1.82 -10.28 9.74
CA TYR A 226 -0.85 -9.53 10.55
C TYR A 226 -1.47 -8.25 11.15
N SER A 227 -2.70 -8.33 11.64
CA SER A 227 -3.49 -7.19 12.10
C SER A 227 -3.60 -7.11 13.61
N LEU A 228 -4.11 -5.96 14.12
CA LEU A 228 -4.41 -5.78 15.53
C LEU A 228 -5.37 -6.86 16.07
N MET A 229 -6.30 -7.34 15.24
CA MET A 229 -7.21 -8.42 15.61
C MET A 229 -6.47 -9.71 15.97
N HIS A 230 -5.36 -10.00 15.29
CA HIS A 230 -4.51 -11.15 15.65
C HIS A 230 -3.86 -10.96 17.01
N TYR A 231 -3.33 -9.78 17.33
CA TYR A 231 -2.70 -9.54 18.63
C TYR A 231 -3.69 -9.66 19.78
N VAL A 232 -4.89 -9.10 19.63
CA VAL A 232 -5.95 -9.20 20.65
C VAL A 232 -6.35 -10.65 20.87
N HIS A 233 -6.46 -11.44 19.80
CA HIS A 233 -6.74 -12.86 19.90
C HIS A 233 -5.57 -13.65 20.53
N ALA A 234 -4.35 -13.50 19.98
CA ALA A 234 -3.21 -14.32 20.37
C ALA A 234 -2.68 -14.01 21.78
N TRP A 235 -2.78 -12.74 22.22
CA TRP A 235 -2.20 -12.32 23.51
C TRP A 235 -3.23 -12.29 24.66
N PHE A 236 -4.49 -12.04 24.34
CA PHE A 236 -5.55 -11.89 25.35
C PHE A 236 -6.64 -12.97 25.28
N GLY A 237 -6.54 -13.91 24.33
CA GLY A 237 -7.53 -14.99 24.15
C GLY A 237 -8.91 -14.49 23.70
N VAL A 238 -9.02 -13.23 23.24
CA VAL A 238 -10.30 -12.63 22.85
C VAL A 238 -10.69 -13.08 21.45
N ASP A 239 -11.83 -13.74 21.32
CA ASP A 239 -12.35 -14.24 20.04
C ASP A 239 -13.49 -13.38 19.48
N TRP A 240 -13.26 -12.09 19.39
CA TRP A 240 -14.21 -11.17 18.78
C TRP A 240 -14.17 -11.25 17.24
N PRO A 241 -15.29 -10.94 16.56
CA PRO A 241 -15.25 -10.65 15.12
C PRO A 241 -14.33 -9.45 14.85
N ASN A 242 -13.85 -9.32 13.61
CA ASN A 242 -12.87 -8.26 13.28
C ASN A 242 -13.44 -6.84 13.36
N TRP A 243 -14.72 -6.67 13.02
CA TRP A 243 -15.35 -5.36 12.84
C TRP A 243 -15.32 -4.41 14.07
N PRO A 244 -15.44 -4.85 15.35
CA PRO A 244 -15.38 -3.91 16.47
C PRO A 244 -14.02 -3.23 16.60
N LEU A 245 -12.94 -3.98 16.42
CA LEU A 245 -11.59 -3.42 16.44
C LEU A 245 -11.30 -2.54 15.23
N GLN A 246 -11.83 -2.91 14.05
CA GLN A 246 -11.76 -2.08 12.85
C GLN A 246 -12.53 -0.76 13.03
N ALA A 247 -13.72 -0.81 13.61
CA ALA A 247 -14.52 0.38 13.91
C ALA A 247 -13.82 1.29 14.94
N ALA A 248 -13.27 0.71 16.01
CA ALA A 248 -12.51 1.47 17.01
C ALA A 248 -11.27 2.12 16.40
N GLY A 249 -10.50 1.38 15.59
CA GLY A 249 -9.35 1.90 14.88
C GLY A 249 -9.71 3.00 13.89
N THR A 250 -10.84 2.87 13.18
CA THR A 250 -11.36 3.91 12.28
C THR A 250 -11.75 5.16 13.06
N ALA A 251 -12.43 5.00 14.20
CA ALA A 251 -12.77 6.13 15.06
C ALA A 251 -11.52 6.86 15.54
N LEU A 252 -10.49 6.12 15.99
CA LEU A 252 -9.22 6.69 16.42
C LEU A 252 -8.48 7.38 15.25
N LEU A 253 -8.50 6.81 14.04
CA LEU A 253 -7.90 7.43 12.86
C LEU A 253 -8.55 8.77 12.52
N VAL A 254 -9.88 8.86 12.61
CA VAL A 254 -10.64 10.05 12.23
C VAL A 254 -10.69 11.08 13.36
N LEU A 255 -10.48 10.67 14.60
CA LEU A 255 -10.56 11.54 15.77
C LEU A 255 -9.72 12.82 15.66
N PRO A 256 -8.42 12.80 15.28
CA PRO A 256 -7.65 14.04 15.12
C PRO A 256 -8.21 14.96 14.03
N VAL A 257 -8.75 14.38 12.95
CA VAL A 257 -9.36 15.18 11.86
C VAL A 257 -10.61 15.91 12.38
N ALA A 258 -11.44 15.23 13.18
CA ALA A 258 -12.64 15.82 13.76
C ALA A 258 -12.32 16.88 14.84
N LEU A 259 -11.30 16.64 15.67
CA LEU A 259 -10.94 17.53 16.78
C LEU A 259 -10.04 18.72 16.38
N ARG A 260 -9.36 18.63 15.24
CA ARG A 260 -8.39 19.65 14.78
C ARG A 260 -8.72 20.25 13.41
N PRO A 261 -9.96 20.76 13.19
CA PRO A 261 -10.32 21.43 11.94
C PRO A 261 -9.47 22.69 11.69
N ASP A 262 -8.92 23.29 12.75
CA ASP A 262 -7.96 24.40 12.68
C ASP A 262 -6.65 24.06 11.96
N ARG A 263 -6.34 22.77 11.78
CA ARG A 263 -5.11 22.28 11.16
C ARG A 263 -5.29 21.77 9.71
N TRP A 264 -6.50 21.73 9.20
CA TRP A 264 -6.79 21.18 7.86
C TRP A 264 -6.08 21.92 6.73
N ALA A 265 -5.79 23.20 6.90
CA ALA A 265 -5.02 23.98 5.94
C ALA A 265 -3.53 23.66 5.93
N SER A 266 -2.99 23.01 6.98
CA SER A 266 -1.58 22.67 7.10
C SER A 266 -1.24 21.45 6.26
N LEU A 267 -0.29 21.58 5.31
CA LEU A 267 0.25 20.44 4.54
C LEU A 267 0.90 19.40 5.45
N GLU A 268 1.60 19.84 6.50
CA GLU A 268 2.23 18.97 7.47
C GLU A 268 1.20 18.08 8.19
N PHE A 269 0.07 18.65 8.62
CA PHE A 269 -1.02 17.89 9.24
C PHE A 269 -1.62 16.87 8.27
N ARG A 270 -1.91 17.27 7.02
CA ARG A 270 -2.48 16.37 6.02
C ARG A 270 -1.51 15.25 5.64
N ARG A 271 -0.21 15.56 5.53
CA ARG A 271 0.84 14.56 5.27
C ARG A 271 1.00 13.58 6.44
N LEU A 272 0.97 14.07 7.68
CA LEU A 272 0.99 13.21 8.88
C LEU A 272 -0.26 12.31 8.93
N PHE A 273 -1.42 12.83 8.55
CA PHE A 273 -2.63 12.02 8.42
C PHE A 273 -2.48 10.94 7.34
N LEU A 274 -1.90 11.25 6.17
CA LEU A 274 -1.55 10.23 5.16
C LEU A 274 -0.65 9.14 5.75
N CYS A 275 0.41 9.51 6.48
CA CYS A 275 1.31 8.55 7.12
C CYS A 275 0.56 7.61 8.06
N SER A 276 -0.27 8.19 8.93
CA SER A 276 -1.11 7.42 9.85
C SER A 276 -2.09 6.49 9.12
N LEU A 277 -2.70 6.96 8.04
CA LEU A 277 -3.63 6.20 7.21
C LEU A 277 -2.96 5.01 6.50
N LEU A 278 -1.73 5.18 6.00
CA LEU A 278 -0.96 4.08 5.40
C LEU A 278 -0.67 2.99 6.43
N VAL A 279 -0.29 3.34 7.65
CA VAL A 279 -0.06 2.38 8.74
C VAL A 279 -1.37 1.71 9.16
N TYR A 280 -2.43 2.49 9.34
CA TYR A 280 -3.78 2.02 9.67
C TYR A 280 -4.27 0.97 8.66
N SER A 281 -4.10 1.22 7.36
CA SER A 281 -4.60 0.35 6.29
C SER A 281 -3.98 -1.05 6.28
N VAL A 282 -2.89 -1.27 6.99
CA VAL A 282 -2.28 -2.59 7.21
C VAL A 282 -2.67 -3.16 8.57
N LEU A 283 -2.53 -2.38 9.64
CA LEU A 283 -2.76 -2.85 11.01
C LEU A 283 -4.21 -3.24 11.30
N PHE A 284 -5.19 -2.58 10.66
CA PHE A 284 -6.61 -2.86 10.82
C PHE A 284 -7.21 -3.67 9.66
N ASN A 285 -6.37 -4.19 8.77
CA ASN A 285 -6.79 -5.06 7.69
C ASN A 285 -6.63 -6.54 8.08
N HIS A 286 -7.75 -7.25 8.19
CA HIS A 286 -7.78 -8.68 8.52
C HIS A 286 -7.07 -9.57 7.49
N ALA A 287 -6.95 -9.13 6.25
CA ALA A 287 -6.27 -9.84 5.17
C ALA A 287 -4.79 -9.43 4.99
N SER A 288 -4.21 -8.66 5.94
CA SER A 288 -2.80 -8.25 5.85
C SER A 288 -1.85 -9.45 5.99
N GLU A 289 -0.80 -9.44 5.18
CA GLU A 289 0.28 -10.44 5.13
C GLU A 289 1.63 -9.73 5.36
N SER A 290 2.71 -10.49 5.59
CA SER A 290 4.04 -9.89 5.77
C SER A 290 4.43 -8.93 4.64
N PRO A 291 4.23 -9.24 3.34
CA PRO A 291 4.54 -8.28 2.27
C PRO A 291 3.62 -7.04 2.23
N SER A 292 2.50 -7.02 2.96
CA SER A 292 1.62 -5.83 3.03
C SER A 292 2.27 -4.69 3.80
N PHE A 293 3.26 -5.00 4.64
CA PHE A 293 3.93 -3.99 5.46
C PHE A 293 4.70 -2.93 4.70
N VAL A 294 5.03 -3.15 3.43
CA VAL A 294 5.57 -2.07 2.57
C VAL A 294 4.68 -0.83 2.57
N VAL A 295 3.36 -0.99 2.71
CA VAL A 295 2.41 0.14 2.81
C VAL A 295 2.55 0.86 4.16
N ALA A 296 2.58 0.12 5.28
CA ALA A 296 2.75 0.70 6.61
C ALA A 296 4.12 1.38 6.76
N TYR A 297 5.17 0.70 6.29
CA TYR A 297 6.54 1.24 6.33
C TYR A 297 6.69 2.48 5.44
N ALA A 298 6.01 2.56 4.30
CA ALA A 298 5.94 3.79 3.51
C ALA A 298 5.42 4.97 4.36
N GLY A 299 4.36 4.75 5.14
CA GLY A 299 3.87 5.75 6.09
C GLY A 299 4.92 6.16 7.13
N ILE A 300 5.62 5.17 7.72
CA ILE A 300 6.61 5.42 8.78
C ILE A 300 7.85 6.15 8.21
N VAL A 301 8.37 5.75 7.06
CA VAL A 301 9.55 6.42 6.47
C VAL A 301 9.24 7.82 5.97
N ILE A 302 8.03 8.06 5.42
CA ILE A 302 7.57 9.40 5.05
C ILE A 302 7.50 10.28 6.29
N TRP A 303 6.85 9.81 7.37
CA TRP A 303 6.76 10.52 8.64
C TRP A 303 8.14 10.86 9.21
N TYR A 304 9.06 9.89 9.24
CA TYR A 304 10.42 10.09 9.75
C TYR A 304 11.20 11.09 8.90
N ALA A 305 11.22 10.92 7.57
CA ALA A 305 12.04 11.73 6.68
C ALA A 305 11.54 13.17 6.53
N SER A 306 10.23 13.40 6.63
CA SER A 306 9.61 14.70 6.37
C SER A 306 9.26 15.51 7.61
N SER A 307 9.64 15.03 8.79
CA SER A 307 9.36 15.69 10.07
C SER A 307 10.64 16.19 10.73
N PRO A 308 10.56 17.23 11.59
CA PRO A 308 11.73 17.68 12.35
C PRO A 308 12.36 16.55 13.18
N PRO A 309 13.67 16.52 13.36
CA PRO A 309 14.34 15.50 14.16
C PRO A 309 13.74 15.39 15.57
N SER A 310 13.47 14.15 16.01
CA SER A 310 12.95 13.85 17.35
C SER A 310 13.53 12.53 17.85
N ARG A 311 13.89 12.46 19.13
CA ARG A 311 14.37 11.22 19.76
C ARG A 311 13.33 10.10 19.66
N VAL A 312 12.06 10.40 19.88
CA VAL A 312 10.97 9.43 19.76
C VAL A 312 10.89 8.86 18.36
N ARG A 313 10.88 9.73 17.32
CA ARG A 313 10.83 9.30 15.92
C ARG A 313 12.05 8.45 15.55
N THR A 314 13.23 8.84 16.01
CA THR A 314 14.48 8.08 15.74
C THR A 314 14.43 6.70 16.42
N VAL A 315 13.98 6.60 17.66
CA VAL A 315 13.85 5.31 18.36
C VAL A 315 12.81 4.43 17.68
N VAL A 316 11.65 4.97 17.34
CA VAL A 316 10.59 4.21 16.64
C VAL A 316 11.09 3.74 15.27
N MET A 317 11.79 4.59 14.51
CA MET A 317 12.36 4.20 13.22
C MET A 317 13.43 3.12 13.37
N ALA A 318 14.32 3.24 14.35
CA ALA A 318 15.35 2.25 14.62
C ALA A 318 14.75 0.88 15.02
N LEU A 319 13.73 0.88 15.88
CA LEU A 319 13.00 -0.34 16.25
C LEU A 319 12.28 -0.95 15.04
N THR A 320 11.68 -0.11 14.19
CA THR A 320 11.02 -0.54 12.96
C THR A 320 12.01 -1.23 12.04
N LEU A 321 13.17 -0.61 11.78
CA LEU A 321 14.23 -1.20 10.94
C LEU A 321 14.81 -2.49 11.55
N LEU A 322 15.05 -2.50 12.86
CA LEU A 322 15.57 -3.68 13.55
C LEU A 322 14.62 -4.88 13.39
N VAL A 323 13.33 -4.66 13.67
CA VAL A 323 12.33 -5.73 13.57
C VAL A 323 12.16 -6.19 12.12
N MET A 324 12.18 -5.27 11.15
CA MET A 324 12.14 -5.60 9.72
C MET A 324 13.32 -6.51 9.34
N ILE A 325 14.56 -6.12 9.69
CA ILE A 325 15.75 -6.90 9.37
C ILE A 325 15.68 -8.29 10.03
N VAL A 326 15.35 -8.35 11.31
CA VAL A 326 15.30 -9.60 12.07
C VAL A 326 14.19 -10.54 11.57
N HIS A 327 13.06 -9.98 11.15
CA HIS A 327 11.93 -10.78 10.68
C HIS A 327 12.12 -11.28 9.24
N ASP A 328 12.62 -10.43 8.34
CA ASP A 328 12.58 -10.69 6.89
C ASP A 328 13.92 -11.21 6.34
N VAL A 329 15.04 -10.84 6.97
CA VAL A 329 16.36 -11.34 6.60
C VAL A 329 16.72 -12.53 7.50
N ASP A 330 17.35 -13.57 6.95
CA ASP A 330 17.72 -14.76 7.70
C ASP A 330 18.99 -14.53 8.56
N VAL A 331 18.91 -13.53 9.45
CA VAL A 331 20.01 -13.16 10.40
C VAL A 331 19.82 -13.78 11.79
N VAL A 332 18.68 -14.42 12.04
CA VAL A 332 18.39 -15.09 13.30
C VAL A 332 18.21 -16.60 13.08
N PRO A 333 18.43 -17.43 14.12
CA PRO A 333 18.16 -18.87 14.03
C PRO A 333 16.72 -19.16 13.61
N ARG A 334 16.53 -20.26 12.87
CA ARG A 334 15.19 -20.64 12.35
C ARG A 334 14.14 -20.76 13.44
N TRP A 335 14.49 -21.28 14.63
CA TRP A 335 13.55 -21.39 15.75
C TRP A 335 13.06 -20.01 16.23
N VAL A 336 13.93 -18.99 16.29
CA VAL A 336 13.51 -17.63 16.63
C VAL A 336 12.49 -17.13 15.61
N LYS A 337 12.75 -17.35 14.32
CA LYS A 337 11.88 -16.89 13.24
C LYS A 337 10.52 -17.60 13.27
N TYR A 338 10.51 -18.91 13.32
CA TYR A 338 9.29 -19.71 13.12
C TYR A 338 8.52 -20.00 14.41
N ASP A 339 9.16 -19.99 15.58
CA ASP A 339 8.51 -20.26 16.86
C ASP A 339 8.16 -18.97 17.62
N ILE A 340 8.79 -17.83 17.29
CA ILE A 340 8.57 -16.56 17.97
C ILE A 340 8.07 -15.47 16.99
N LEU A 341 8.90 -15.06 16.03
CA LEU A 341 8.61 -13.85 15.23
C LEU A 341 7.36 -13.99 14.36
N VAL A 342 7.22 -15.13 13.67
CA VAL A 342 6.10 -15.37 12.75
C VAL A 342 4.79 -15.66 13.50
N PRO A 343 4.73 -16.57 14.50
CA PRO A 343 3.48 -16.86 15.22
C PRO A 343 2.93 -15.64 15.96
N TYR A 344 3.80 -14.85 16.60
CA TYR A 344 3.42 -13.65 17.34
C TYR A 344 3.32 -12.40 16.46
N ARG A 345 3.54 -12.51 15.14
CA ARG A 345 3.43 -11.40 14.17
C ARG A 345 4.25 -10.16 14.56
N ILE A 346 5.45 -10.35 15.14
CA ILE A 346 6.28 -9.31 15.77
C ILE A 346 6.49 -8.10 14.84
N LYS A 347 6.50 -8.31 13.52
CA LYS A 347 6.67 -7.27 12.49
C LYS A 347 5.70 -6.08 12.64
N GLY A 348 4.49 -6.30 13.11
CA GLY A 348 3.49 -5.23 13.25
C GLY A 348 3.61 -4.39 14.53
N ILE A 349 4.35 -4.86 15.55
CA ILE A 349 4.45 -4.16 16.84
C ILE A 349 5.04 -2.74 16.70
N PRO A 350 6.20 -2.54 16.06
CA PRO A 350 6.73 -1.18 15.90
C PRO A 350 5.84 -0.29 15.04
N CYS A 351 5.10 -0.87 14.08
CA CYS A 351 4.11 -0.13 13.30
C CYS A 351 2.94 0.35 14.17
N LEU A 352 2.50 -0.46 15.14
CA LEU A 352 1.46 -0.07 16.09
C LEU A 352 1.93 1.08 16.99
N VAL A 353 3.16 1.00 17.50
CA VAL A 353 3.78 2.08 18.27
C VAL A 353 3.88 3.37 17.44
N ALA A 354 4.38 3.26 16.20
CA ALA A 354 4.48 4.38 15.28
C ALA A 354 3.12 5.03 15.03
N TRP A 355 2.08 4.21 14.84
CA TRP A 355 0.72 4.70 14.59
C TRP A 355 0.17 5.50 15.79
N PHE A 356 0.31 5.01 17.02
CA PHE A 356 -0.12 5.74 18.20
C PHE A 356 0.66 7.05 18.39
N VAL A 357 1.97 7.06 18.10
CA VAL A 357 2.76 8.31 18.15
C VAL A 357 2.26 9.31 17.10
N MET A 358 1.95 8.85 15.87
CA MET A 358 1.38 9.71 14.83
C MET A 358 0.00 10.26 15.23
N GLN A 359 -0.88 9.43 15.85
CA GLN A 359 -2.17 9.91 16.37
C GLN A 359 -1.99 10.97 17.45
N TRP A 360 -1.06 10.75 18.35
CA TRP A 360 -0.72 11.73 19.38
C TRP A 360 -0.21 13.05 18.77
N GLU A 361 0.73 12.97 17.82
CA GLU A 361 1.25 14.16 17.13
C GLU A 361 0.14 14.92 16.38
N LEU A 362 -0.79 14.23 15.73
CA LEU A 362 -1.94 14.85 15.06
C LEU A 362 -2.82 15.66 16.07
N LEU A 363 -2.97 15.18 17.30
CA LEU A 363 -3.77 15.82 18.33
C LEU A 363 -3.06 17.01 18.98
N VAL A 364 -1.76 16.84 19.35
CA VAL A 364 -1.07 17.79 20.27
C VAL A 364 -0.21 18.83 19.56
N THR A 365 0.21 18.60 18.31
CA THR A 365 1.11 19.54 17.61
C THR A 365 0.52 20.96 17.60
N ALA A 366 1.23 21.91 18.19
CA ALA A 366 0.81 23.30 18.27
C ALA A 366 0.63 23.94 16.86
N ARG A 367 -0.17 24.99 16.75
CA ARG A 367 -0.22 25.81 15.54
C ARG A 367 1.19 26.28 15.21
N SER A 368 1.70 25.90 14.03
CA SER A 368 2.90 26.58 13.49
C SER A 368 2.53 28.05 13.29
N THR A 369 3.19 28.95 14.01
CA THR A 369 3.09 30.41 13.80
C THR A 369 3.84 30.84 12.54
N ALA A 370 4.28 29.92 11.70
CA ALA A 370 4.88 30.24 10.41
C ALA A 370 3.84 30.93 9.50
N ARG A 371 4.16 32.19 9.14
CA ARG A 371 3.47 32.98 8.12
C ARG A 371 3.02 32.11 6.97
N ILE A 372 1.81 32.38 6.49
CA ILE A 372 1.28 31.84 5.24
C ILE A 372 2.24 32.26 4.12
N ASP A 373 3.26 31.44 3.86
CA ASP A 373 3.96 31.52 2.59
C ASP A 373 3.00 30.94 1.54
N THR A 374 2.38 31.87 0.81
CA THR A 374 1.58 31.59 -0.38
C THR A 374 2.46 31.11 -1.55
N GLY A 375 3.56 30.44 -1.26
CA GLY A 375 4.43 29.78 -2.22
C GLY A 375 3.64 28.73 -2.98
N SER A 376 3.23 29.10 -4.19
CA SER A 376 2.64 28.24 -5.19
C SER A 376 3.47 26.96 -5.33
N PHE A 377 2.83 25.81 -5.16
CA PHE A 377 3.32 24.53 -5.64
C PHE A 377 3.35 24.62 -7.19
N ALA A 378 4.44 25.16 -7.74
CA ALA A 378 4.72 25.06 -9.16
C ALA A 378 5.38 23.68 -9.36
N PRO A 379 4.78 22.77 -10.15
CA PRO A 379 5.45 21.55 -10.52
C PRO A 379 6.70 21.91 -11.34
N PRO A 380 7.83 21.22 -11.18
CA PRO A 380 8.91 21.33 -12.14
C PRO A 380 8.40 20.92 -13.53
N ALA A 381 8.79 21.69 -14.54
CA ALA A 381 8.43 21.55 -15.93
C ALA A 381 8.79 20.15 -16.48
#